data_81c60279f3e5cea9e75209b1c8e7f6ea
#
_entry.id   81c60279f3e5cea9e75209b1c8e7f6ea
#
_cell.length_a   1.000
_cell.length_b   1.000
_cell.length_c   1.000
_cell.angle_alpha   90.00
_cell.angle_beta   90.00
_cell.angle_gamma   90.00
#
_symmetry.space_group_name_H-M   'P 1'
#
loop_
_entity.id
_entity.type
_entity.pdbx_description
1 polymer ?
#
loop_
_entity_poly.entity_id
_entity_poly.type
_entity_poly.pdbx_seq_one_letter_code
_entity_poly.pdbx_strand_id
1 'polypeptide(L)'
;KDLFEQAGIEEVPTTFDQWTEAAEKISALSTAENPIYGSGLFYCYNGQNQSVIQRFGTDYMITGNEEDGFEANLLDNQAFADAMIWMKNLYDNGYNPQETDIDSMMAAGQIGLMTNGGWLKGTLDASGINYGIASLPTVTGEDQKEYALGDMSSFMITTSATDETAKAAEEFINWWMTGTGLEACETTQDVDYSNVTPNAEWSISMCYLNAYLPTVNSKEYQAVDVLVDLTPSETAQVQMFTAPGTLFYSDAASCQGDYVQDWVFNGPTDPTYDDVQDFFADYQADLEDYIADYYD
;
A
#
# COMPACT_ATOMS: atom_id res chain seq x y z
N LYS A 1 6.97 0.59 18.72
CA LYS A 1 7.83 1.60 19.38
C LYS A 1 8.74 0.97 20.42
N ASP A 2 8.25 0.00 21.19
CA ASP A 2 9.04 -0.62 22.26
C ASP A 2 10.29 -1.35 21.74
N LEU A 3 10.19 -2.00 20.56
CA LEU A 3 11.32 -2.60 19.87
C LEU A 3 12.33 -1.55 19.37
N PHE A 4 11.85 -0.40 18.91
CA PHE A 4 12.70 0.73 18.52
C PHE A 4 13.51 1.25 19.71
N GLU A 5 12.85 1.47 20.85
CA GLU A 5 13.51 1.90 22.08
C GLU A 5 14.59 0.88 22.54
N GLN A 6 14.26 -0.42 22.54
CA GLN A 6 15.18 -1.49 22.90
C GLN A 6 16.37 -1.58 21.94
N ALA A 7 16.16 -1.32 20.65
CA ALA A 7 17.19 -1.31 19.61
C ALA A 7 17.97 0.01 19.53
N GLY A 8 17.60 1.03 20.32
CA GLY A 8 18.22 2.36 20.31
C GLY A 8 17.93 3.15 19.02
N ILE A 9 16.75 2.97 18.42
CA ILE A 9 16.31 3.68 17.22
C ILE A 9 15.41 4.83 17.66
N GLU A 10 15.80 6.06 17.36
CA GLU A 10 15.11 7.27 17.80
C GLU A 10 14.11 7.78 16.76
N GLU A 11 14.36 7.54 15.48
CA GLU A 11 13.56 8.05 14.37
C GLU A 11 13.05 6.93 13.47
N VAL A 12 11.90 7.16 12.85
CA VAL A 12 11.34 6.23 11.86
C VAL A 12 12.17 6.30 10.57
N PRO A 13 12.51 5.16 9.96
CA PRO A 13 13.21 5.14 8.68
C PRO A 13 12.48 5.94 7.59
N THR A 14 13.20 6.78 6.89
CA THR A 14 12.73 7.55 5.72
C THR A 14 13.34 7.05 4.42
N THR A 15 14.40 6.23 4.50
CA THR A 15 15.01 5.54 3.37
C THR A 15 14.96 4.03 3.54
N PHE A 16 15.07 3.27 2.44
CA PHE A 16 15.16 1.82 2.49
C PHE A 16 16.46 1.33 3.15
N ASP A 17 17.55 2.09 3.04
CA ASP A 17 18.78 1.81 3.77
C ASP A 17 18.57 1.91 5.28
N GLN A 18 17.92 2.97 5.75
CA GLN A 18 17.56 3.13 7.15
C GLN A 18 16.59 2.06 7.64
N TRP A 19 15.65 1.62 6.77
CA TRP A 19 14.79 0.46 7.10
C TRP A 19 15.63 -0.79 7.33
N THR A 20 16.58 -1.07 6.43
CA THR A 20 17.48 -2.22 6.56
C THR A 20 18.32 -2.15 7.85
N GLU A 21 18.90 -0.98 8.15
CA GLU A 21 19.65 -0.79 9.40
C GLU A 21 18.77 -0.97 10.65
N ALA A 22 17.55 -0.46 10.63
CA ALA A 22 16.60 -0.65 11.73
C ALA A 22 16.19 -2.12 11.85
N ALA A 23 15.95 -2.80 10.72
CA ALA A 23 15.59 -4.20 10.68
C ALA A 23 16.72 -5.08 11.26
N GLU A 24 17.97 -4.81 10.94
CA GLU A 24 19.13 -5.47 11.51
C GLU A 24 19.19 -5.30 13.05
N LYS A 25 19.10 -4.06 13.52
CA LYS A 25 19.17 -3.75 14.96
C LYS A 25 18.04 -4.41 15.76
N ILE A 26 16.83 -4.40 15.21
CA ILE A 26 15.67 -5.00 15.87
C ILE A 26 15.77 -6.53 15.84
N SER A 27 16.17 -7.13 14.72
CA SER A 27 16.33 -8.57 14.61
C SER A 27 17.41 -9.10 15.56
N ALA A 28 18.41 -8.29 15.91
CA ALA A 28 19.42 -8.63 16.91
C ALA A 28 18.85 -8.79 18.34
N LEU A 29 17.62 -8.34 18.61
CA LEU A 29 16.92 -8.59 19.89
C LEU A 29 16.29 -9.98 19.96
N SER A 30 16.27 -10.73 18.85
CA SER A 30 15.65 -12.05 18.75
C SER A 30 16.35 -13.07 19.64
N THR A 31 15.57 -13.93 20.28
CA THR A 31 16.07 -15.09 21.04
C THR A 31 15.34 -16.36 20.59
N ALA A 32 15.85 -17.53 21.00
CA ALA A 32 15.21 -18.80 20.68
C ALA A 32 13.79 -18.94 21.29
N GLU A 33 13.56 -18.30 22.43
CA GLU A 33 12.28 -18.31 23.14
C GLU A 33 11.33 -17.21 22.66
N ASN A 34 11.86 -16.14 22.09
CA ASN A 34 11.09 -15.00 21.60
C ASN A 34 11.68 -14.52 20.28
N PRO A 35 11.25 -15.09 19.15
CA PRO A 35 11.70 -14.66 17.84
C PRO A 35 11.18 -13.24 17.52
N ILE A 36 12.09 -12.36 17.13
CA ILE A 36 11.82 -10.97 16.74
C ILE A 36 12.43 -10.74 15.36
N TYR A 37 11.64 -10.12 14.50
CA TYR A 37 12.05 -9.74 13.15
C TYR A 37 11.97 -8.23 13.01
N GLY A 38 12.98 -7.64 12.40
CA GLY A 38 13.01 -6.20 12.18
C GLY A 38 12.06 -5.73 11.11
N SER A 39 11.74 -6.58 10.15
CA SER A 39 10.85 -6.31 9.01
C SER A 39 9.74 -7.35 8.94
N GLY A 40 8.58 -6.95 8.42
CA GLY A 40 7.42 -7.79 8.16
C GLY A 40 6.76 -7.41 6.84
N LEU A 41 7.26 -7.97 5.74
CA LEU A 41 6.70 -7.83 4.41
C LEU A 41 5.95 -9.09 4.03
N PHE A 42 4.75 -8.92 3.43
CA PHE A 42 3.97 -10.00 2.83
C PHE A 42 4.34 -10.15 1.36
N TYR A 43 5.29 -11.00 1.05
CA TYR A 43 5.78 -11.17 -0.32
C TYR A 43 4.72 -11.67 -1.31
N CYS A 44 3.69 -12.37 -0.81
CA CYS A 44 2.56 -12.83 -1.62
C CYS A 44 1.43 -11.79 -1.78
N TYR A 45 1.55 -10.59 -1.18
CA TYR A 45 0.49 -9.60 -1.24
C TYR A 45 0.83 -8.48 -2.25
N ASN A 46 0.14 -8.50 -3.38
CA ASN A 46 0.40 -7.62 -4.52
C ASN A 46 0.36 -6.13 -4.19
N GLY A 47 -0.67 -5.68 -3.47
CA GLY A 47 -0.82 -4.26 -3.12
C GLY A 47 0.34 -3.73 -2.29
N GLN A 48 0.88 -4.55 -1.38
CA GLN A 48 2.06 -4.20 -0.59
C GLN A 48 3.32 -4.20 -1.44
N ASN A 49 3.54 -5.25 -2.23
CA ASN A 49 4.70 -5.34 -3.12
C ASN A 49 4.73 -4.14 -4.07
N GLN A 50 3.60 -3.83 -4.71
CA GLN A 50 3.51 -2.70 -5.61
C GLN A 50 3.79 -1.36 -4.92
N SER A 51 3.29 -1.18 -3.68
CA SER A 51 3.56 0.03 -2.90
C SER A 51 5.06 0.21 -2.61
N VAL A 52 5.77 -0.87 -2.31
CA VAL A 52 7.23 -0.86 -2.09
C VAL A 52 7.96 -0.60 -3.40
N ILE A 53 7.61 -1.33 -4.48
CA ILE A 53 8.25 -1.21 -5.80
C ILE A 53 8.19 0.23 -6.31
N GLN A 54 7.03 0.87 -6.23
CA GLN A 54 6.87 2.27 -6.67
C GLN A 54 7.73 3.25 -5.87
N ARG A 55 7.97 2.97 -4.58
CA ARG A 55 8.84 3.79 -3.75
C ARG A 55 10.32 3.71 -4.11
N PHE A 56 10.70 2.72 -4.91
CA PHE A 56 12.01 2.68 -5.56
C PHE A 56 12.09 3.57 -6.80
N GLY A 57 10.97 4.18 -7.23
CA GLY A 57 10.94 5.17 -8.31
C GLY A 57 10.57 4.57 -9.67
N THR A 58 9.88 3.45 -9.69
CA THR A 58 9.33 2.86 -10.91
C THR A 58 7.82 3.02 -11.00
N ASP A 59 7.31 2.95 -12.22
CA ASP A 59 5.89 2.89 -12.51
C ASP A 59 5.28 1.51 -12.17
N TYR A 60 3.98 1.38 -12.43
CA TYR A 60 3.29 0.10 -12.32
C TYR A 60 3.88 -0.94 -13.30
N MET A 61 3.65 -2.24 -13.02
CA MET A 61 4.16 -3.34 -13.86
C MET A 61 3.64 -3.32 -15.30
N ILE A 62 2.50 -2.68 -15.54
CA ILE A 62 1.96 -2.39 -16.87
C ILE A 62 1.75 -0.88 -16.98
N THR A 63 2.34 -0.28 -17.99
CA THR A 63 2.24 1.17 -18.29
C THR A 63 1.56 1.41 -19.63
N GLY A 64 1.25 2.67 -19.92
CA GLY A 64 0.61 3.06 -21.18
C GLY A 64 -0.88 3.34 -21.04
N ASN A 65 -1.56 3.38 -22.20
CA ASN A 65 -2.97 3.69 -22.32
C ASN A 65 -3.54 3.10 -23.61
N GLU A 66 -4.87 3.20 -23.80
CA GLU A 66 -5.55 2.65 -24.99
C GLU A 66 -5.14 3.32 -26.32
N GLU A 67 -4.66 4.57 -26.29
CA GLU A 67 -4.28 5.31 -27.50
C GLU A 67 -2.88 4.96 -27.97
N ASP A 68 -1.94 4.86 -27.03
CA ASP A 68 -0.50 4.64 -27.32
C ASP A 68 -0.11 3.16 -27.20
N GLY A 69 -0.97 2.34 -26.61
CA GLY A 69 -0.73 0.93 -26.27
C GLY A 69 -0.30 0.74 -24.83
N PHE A 70 -0.36 -0.52 -24.38
CA PHE A 70 0.13 -0.96 -23.08
C PHE A 70 1.44 -1.71 -23.20
N GLU A 71 2.30 -1.59 -22.22
CA GLU A 71 3.62 -2.22 -22.19
C GLU A 71 3.88 -2.82 -20.81
N ALA A 72 4.48 -3.99 -20.75
CA ALA A 72 5.01 -4.57 -19.53
C ALA A 72 6.31 -3.87 -19.13
N ASN A 73 6.53 -3.62 -17.83
CA ASN A 73 7.57 -2.75 -17.31
C ASN A 73 8.36 -3.40 -16.16
N LEU A 74 8.81 -4.63 -16.33
CA LEU A 74 9.64 -5.33 -15.34
C LEU A 74 11.10 -5.39 -15.74
N LEU A 75 11.38 -5.77 -17.01
CA LEU A 75 12.72 -5.88 -17.51
C LEU A 75 13.28 -4.54 -17.97
N ASP A 76 14.60 -4.43 -18.02
CA ASP A 76 15.32 -3.18 -18.30
C ASP A 76 14.96 -2.02 -17.33
N ASN A 77 14.46 -2.38 -16.14
CA ASN A 77 13.97 -1.46 -15.10
C ASN A 77 14.85 -1.58 -13.84
N GLN A 78 15.80 -0.67 -13.70
CA GLN A 78 16.73 -0.68 -12.57
C GLN A 78 16.01 -0.53 -11.23
N ALA A 79 14.98 0.34 -11.13
CA ALA A 79 14.26 0.57 -9.90
C ALA A 79 13.45 -0.66 -9.46
N PHE A 80 12.88 -1.41 -10.41
CA PHE A 80 12.26 -2.70 -10.12
C PHE A 80 13.29 -3.71 -9.60
N ALA A 81 14.43 -3.82 -10.28
CA ALA A 81 15.49 -4.72 -9.85
C ALA A 81 16.02 -4.38 -8.46
N ASP A 82 16.24 -3.11 -8.17
CA ASP A 82 16.68 -2.65 -6.84
C ASP A 82 15.67 -3.00 -5.74
N ALA A 83 14.36 -2.87 -6.01
CA ALA A 83 13.31 -3.28 -5.10
C ALA A 83 13.33 -4.79 -4.83
N MET A 84 13.47 -5.60 -5.87
CA MET A 84 13.54 -7.07 -5.75
C MET A 84 14.79 -7.52 -4.98
N ILE A 85 15.94 -6.93 -5.25
CA ILE A 85 17.19 -7.18 -4.52
C ILE A 85 17.04 -6.80 -3.05
N TRP A 86 16.44 -5.65 -2.76
CA TRP A 86 16.23 -5.20 -1.39
C TRP A 86 15.32 -6.16 -0.60
N MET A 87 14.18 -6.57 -1.17
CA MET A 87 13.27 -7.53 -0.53
C MET A 87 13.94 -8.87 -0.26
N LYS A 88 14.72 -9.38 -1.23
CA LYS A 88 15.50 -10.61 -1.11
C LYS A 88 16.52 -10.52 0.03
N ASN A 89 17.25 -9.41 0.12
CA ASN A 89 18.25 -9.19 1.13
C ASN A 89 17.65 -9.13 2.55
N LEU A 90 16.47 -8.55 2.74
CA LEU A 90 15.78 -8.59 4.03
C LEU A 90 15.49 -10.03 4.48
N TYR A 91 15.08 -10.88 3.55
CA TYR A 91 14.81 -12.29 3.83
C TYR A 91 16.09 -13.09 4.07
N ASP A 92 17.08 -12.98 3.19
CA ASP A 92 18.34 -13.74 3.27
C ASP A 92 19.13 -13.44 4.55
N ASN A 93 19.06 -12.21 5.05
CA ASN A 93 19.65 -11.82 6.31
C ASN A 93 18.81 -12.20 7.55
N GLY A 94 17.63 -12.81 7.35
CA GLY A 94 16.74 -13.21 8.43
C GLY A 94 16.04 -12.06 9.14
N TYR A 95 15.97 -10.88 8.50
CA TYR A 95 15.27 -9.71 9.06
C TYR A 95 13.77 -9.76 8.85
N ASN A 96 13.32 -10.55 7.87
CA ASN A 96 11.90 -10.79 7.57
C ASN A 96 11.57 -12.28 7.76
N PRO A 97 10.45 -12.62 8.42
CA PRO A 97 10.08 -14.03 8.57
C PRO A 97 9.57 -14.62 7.25
N GLN A 98 9.60 -15.95 7.17
CA GLN A 98 8.96 -16.70 6.08
C GLN A 98 7.45 -16.86 6.29
N GLU A 99 6.98 -16.52 7.46
CA GLU A 99 5.59 -16.71 7.88
C GLU A 99 4.62 -15.86 7.03
N THR A 100 3.40 -16.35 6.91
CA THR A 100 2.31 -15.66 6.21
C THR A 100 1.37 -14.89 7.15
N ASP A 101 1.50 -15.06 8.45
CA ASP A 101 0.68 -14.39 9.48
C ASP A 101 1.43 -13.23 10.16
N ILE A 102 1.94 -12.33 9.33
CA ILE A 102 2.71 -11.14 9.78
C ILE A 102 1.84 -10.23 10.67
N ASP A 103 0.53 -10.14 10.42
CA ASP A 103 -0.40 -9.34 11.21
C ASP A 103 -0.45 -9.79 12.67
N SER A 104 -0.59 -11.09 12.90
CA SER A 104 -0.58 -11.65 14.25
C SER A 104 0.79 -11.50 14.92
N MET A 105 1.87 -11.63 14.18
CA MET A 105 3.23 -11.41 14.69
C MET A 105 3.45 -9.93 15.08
N MET A 106 2.96 -8.99 14.28
CA MET A 106 2.99 -7.57 14.63
C MET A 106 2.18 -7.29 15.90
N ALA A 107 0.95 -7.83 15.98
CA ALA A 107 0.09 -7.71 17.16
C ALA A 107 0.70 -8.36 18.43
N ALA A 108 1.54 -9.37 18.25
CA ALA A 108 2.30 -10.00 19.33
C ALA A 108 3.60 -9.25 19.71
N GLY A 109 3.95 -8.16 19.01
CA GLY A 109 5.17 -7.40 19.26
C GLY A 109 6.45 -8.09 18.76
N GLN A 110 6.33 -8.96 17.77
CA GLN A 110 7.45 -9.71 17.18
C GLN A 110 8.01 -9.07 15.90
N ILE A 111 7.34 -8.04 15.37
CA ILE A 111 7.74 -7.32 14.15
C ILE A 111 8.06 -5.86 14.50
N GLY A 112 9.20 -5.37 14.01
CA GLY A 112 9.63 -3.99 14.22
C GLY A 112 9.01 -2.98 13.26
N LEU A 113 9.03 -3.30 11.98
CA LEU A 113 8.53 -2.50 10.87
C LEU A 113 7.69 -3.38 9.95
N MET A 114 6.54 -2.89 9.50
CA MET A 114 5.75 -3.58 8.49
C MET A 114 5.05 -2.59 7.57
N THR A 115 4.65 -3.08 6.40
CA THR A 115 3.71 -2.37 5.54
C THR A 115 2.35 -3.04 5.61
N ASN A 116 1.28 -2.26 5.74
CA ASN A 116 -0.08 -2.79 5.72
C ASN A 116 -1.08 -1.66 5.49
N GLY A 117 -2.36 -1.99 5.39
CA GLY A 117 -3.43 -1.02 5.30
C GLY A 117 -4.04 -0.65 6.65
N GLY A 118 -4.84 0.42 6.66
CA GLY A 118 -5.52 0.92 7.84
C GLY A 118 -6.42 -0.11 8.55
N TRP A 119 -6.90 -1.14 7.83
CA TRP A 119 -7.70 -2.23 8.41
C TRP A 119 -7.02 -2.95 9.59
N LEU A 120 -5.67 -2.94 9.65
CA LEU A 120 -4.94 -3.56 10.75
C LEU A 120 -5.05 -2.78 12.06
N LYS A 121 -5.36 -1.48 12.00
CA LYS A 121 -5.42 -0.59 13.17
C LYS A 121 -6.26 -1.17 14.31
N GLY A 122 -7.46 -1.68 13.99
CA GLY A 122 -8.35 -2.27 15.00
C GLY A 122 -7.73 -3.46 15.73
N THR A 123 -6.98 -4.30 15.03
CA THR A 123 -6.26 -5.44 15.62
C THR A 123 -5.11 -4.97 16.52
N LEU A 124 -4.33 -3.99 16.07
CA LEU A 124 -3.21 -3.45 16.84
C LEU A 124 -3.69 -2.73 18.11
N ASP A 125 -4.77 -1.93 18.02
CA ASP A 125 -5.39 -1.28 19.18
C ASP A 125 -5.89 -2.31 20.20
N ALA A 126 -6.52 -3.38 19.73
CA ALA A 126 -7.03 -4.44 20.61
C ALA A 126 -5.92 -5.26 21.26
N SER A 127 -4.77 -5.41 20.62
CA SER A 127 -3.60 -6.09 21.18
C SER A 127 -2.89 -5.28 22.27
N GLY A 128 -3.06 -3.97 22.25
CA GLY A 128 -2.44 -3.04 23.21
C GLY A 128 -0.95 -2.79 22.97
N ILE A 129 -0.41 -3.15 21.79
CA ILE A 129 0.99 -2.85 21.47
C ILE A 129 1.18 -1.33 21.28
N ASN A 130 2.38 -0.86 21.55
CA ASN A 130 2.78 0.53 21.36
C ASN A 130 3.33 0.72 19.94
N TYR A 131 2.48 1.10 18.99
CA TYR A 131 2.87 1.29 17.59
C TYR A 131 2.77 2.75 17.14
N GLY A 132 3.26 3.03 15.95
CA GLY A 132 3.07 4.29 15.22
C GLY A 132 2.82 3.97 13.75
N ILE A 133 2.33 4.96 13.02
CA ILE A 133 2.10 4.89 11.58
C ILE A 133 2.94 5.99 10.93
N ALA A 134 3.56 5.67 9.81
CA ALA A 134 4.37 6.61 9.05
C ALA A 134 4.27 6.31 7.54
N SER A 135 4.68 7.26 6.71
CA SER A 135 4.83 7.03 5.27
C SER A 135 5.89 5.97 5.00
N LEU A 136 5.69 5.19 3.93
CA LEU A 136 6.73 4.29 3.43
C LEU A 136 7.99 5.07 3.07
N PRO A 137 9.18 4.49 3.26
CA PRO A 137 10.43 5.07 2.80
C PRO A 137 10.46 5.31 1.28
N THR A 138 11.39 6.13 0.85
CA THR A 138 11.84 6.23 -0.54
C THR A 138 13.34 5.96 -0.60
N VAL A 139 13.90 5.86 -1.80
CA VAL A 139 15.35 5.64 -1.95
C VAL A 139 16.17 6.78 -1.32
N THR A 140 15.74 8.02 -1.47
CA THR A 140 16.47 9.21 -1.00
C THR A 140 15.97 9.76 0.34
N GLY A 141 14.82 9.31 0.84
CA GLY A 141 14.13 9.90 1.99
C GLY A 141 13.39 11.20 1.68
N GLU A 142 13.54 11.72 0.48
CA GLU A 142 12.82 12.87 -0.03
C GLU A 142 11.51 12.41 -0.68
N ASP A 143 10.57 13.34 -0.84
CA ASP A 143 9.32 13.13 -1.60
C ASP A 143 8.43 11.96 -1.11
N GLN A 144 8.55 11.56 0.17
CA GLN A 144 7.72 10.49 0.74
C GLN A 144 6.22 10.75 0.57
N LYS A 145 5.80 12.01 0.51
CA LYS A 145 4.41 12.42 0.27
C LYS A 145 4.10 12.63 -1.21
N GLU A 146 5.11 12.67 -2.08
CA GLU A 146 4.96 12.95 -3.50
C GLU A 146 4.75 11.69 -4.34
N TYR A 147 5.03 10.51 -3.77
CA TYR A 147 4.78 9.21 -4.39
C TYR A 147 3.85 8.39 -3.51
N ALA A 148 2.66 8.13 -3.98
CA ALA A 148 1.70 7.28 -3.31
C ALA A 148 1.06 6.33 -4.30
N LEU A 149 0.97 5.05 -3.91
CA LEU A 149 0.03 4.15 -4.56
C LEU A 149 -1.38 4.54 -4.11
N GLY A 150 -2.23 4.90 -5.04
CA GLY A 150 -3.64 5.16 -4.79
C GLY A 150 -4.50 4.02 -5.29
N ASP A 151 -5.27 3.44 -4.39
CA ASP A 151 -6.46 2.66 -4.74
C ASP A 151 -7.68 3.44 -4.26
N MET A 152 -8.71 3.53 -5.08
CA MET A 152 -9.90 4.27 -4.75
C MET A 152 -11.10 3.33 -4.68
N SER A 153 -11.51 3.02 -3.47
CA SER A 153 -12.79 2.34 -3.26
C SER A 153 -13.94 3.31 -3.50
N SER A 154 -14.84 2.97 -4.40
CA SER A 154 -15.98 3.80 -4.77
C SER A 154 -17.29 3.02 -4.74
N PHE A 155 -18.38 3.73 -4.49
CA PHE A 155 -19.73 3.19 -4.72
C PHE A 155 -20.12 3.34 -6.17
N MET A 156 -20.74 2.31 -6.73
CA MET A 156 -21.25 2.31 -8.09
C MET A 156 -22.69 1.79 -8.13
N ILE A 157 -23.53 2.42 -8.94
CA ILE A 157 -24.88 1.93 -9.22
C ILE A 157 -24.81 1.18 -10.55
N THR A 158 -25.16 -0.11 -10.54
CA THR A 158 -25.07 -0.94 -11.73
C THR A 158 -26.16 -0.59 -12.75
N THR A 159 -25.91 -0.81 -14.04
CA THR A 159 -26.88 -0.60 -15.12
C THR A 159 -28.09 -1.54 -15.05
N SER A 160 -28.02 -2.61 -14.26
CA SER A 160 -29.11 -3.54 -14.00
C SER A 160 -30.06 -3.09 -12.87
N ALA A 161 -29.74 -1.99 -12.17
CA ALA A 161 -30.59 -1.46 -11.12
C ALA A 161 -31.90 -0.94 -11.71
N THR A 162 -33.01 -1.19 -11.00
CA THR A 162 -34.30 -0.55 -11.32
C THR A 162 -34.29 0.91 -10.85
N ASP A 163 -35.16 1.75 -11.37
CA ASP A 163 -35.26 3.17 -10.94
C ASP A 163 -35.45 3.30 -9.42
N GLU A 164 -36.20 2.39 -8.80
CA GLU A 164 -36.43 2.37 -7.35
C GLU A 164 -35.14 2.01 -6.57
N THR A 165 -34.44 0.96 -6.99
CA THR A 165 -33.19 0.55 -6.35
C THR A 165 -32.06 1.53 -6.61
N ALA A 166 -31.97 2.13 -7.78
CA ALA A 166 -31.00 3.17 -8.08
C ALA A 166 -31.21 4.38 -7.18
N LYS A 167 -32.46 4.84 -7.01
CA LYS A 167 -32.77 5.95 -6.11
C LYS A 167 -32.43 5.65 -4.66
N ALA A 168 -32.72 4.45 -4.18
CA ALA A 168 -32.35 4.05 -2.82
C ALA A 168 -30.81 3.99 -2.63
N ALA A 169 -30.06 3.55 -3.64
CA ALA A 169 -28.61 3.56 -3.63
C ALA A 169 -28.05 4.99 -3.63
N GLU A 170 -28.62 5.90 -4.41
CA GLU A 170 -28.26 7.33 -4.39
C GLU A 170 -28.48 7.94 -3.00
N GLU A 171 -29.62 7.67 -2.37
CA GLU A 171 -29.91 8.16 -1.00
C GLU A 171 -28.88 7.62 0.01
N PHE A 172 -28.50 6.33 -0.11
CA PHE A 172 -27.47 5.75 0.75
C PHE A 172 -26.10 6.42 0.53
N ILE A 173 -25.67 6.55 -0.72
CA ILE A 173 -24.36 7.16 -1.08
C ILE A 173 -24.30 8.60 -0.55
N ASN A 174 -25.37 9.37 -0.78
CA ASN A 174 -25.44 10.75 -0.30
C ASN A 174 -25.38 10.83 1.22
N TRP A 175 -26.15 9.98 1.91
CA TRP A 175 -26.07 9.91 3.38
C TRP A 175 -24.67 9.54 3.87
N TRP A 176 -24.02 8.56 3.19
CA TRP A 176 -22.67 8.15 3.56
C TRP A 176 -21.67 9.28 3.43
N MET A 177 -21.71 10.01 2.32
CA MET A 177 -20.76 11.08 2.01
C MET A 177 -21.05 12.39 2.75
N THR A 178 -22.32 12.75 2.96
CA THR A 178 -22.71 14.05 3.46
C THR A 178 -23.47 14.02 4.79
N GLY A 179 -24.00 12.87 5.20
CA GLY A 179 -24.81 12.70 6.40
C GLY A 179 -26.23 13.28 6.34
N THR A 180 -26.62 13.89 5.20
CA THR A 180 -27.86 14.67 5.09
C THR A 180 -28.81 14.20 3.99
N GLY A 181 -28.43 13.20 3.19
CA GLY A 181 -29.25 12.66 2.12
C GLY A 181 -29.26 13.50 0.83
N LEU A 182 -30.19 13.21 -0.07
CA LEU A 182 -30.25 13.82 -1.42
C LEU A 182 -30.45 15.33 -1.41
N GLU A 183 -31.22 15.85 -0.50
CA GLU A 183 -31.50 17.30 -0.41
C GLU A 183 -30.25 18.13 -0.16
N ALA A 184 -29.25 17.56 0.47
CA ALA A 184 -27.99 18.23 0.72
C ALA A 184 -27.03 18.24 -0.48
N CYS A 185 -27.24 17.36 -1.45
CA CYS A 185 -26.41 17.30 -2.64
C CYS A 185 -26.75 18.36 -3.70
N GLU A 186 -27.95 18.92 -3.66
CA GLU A 186 -28.36 20.01 -4.57
C GLU A 186 -27.61 21.32 -4.30
N THR A 187 -27.03 21.45 -3.11
CA THR A 187 -26.27 22.64 -2.69
C THR A 187 -24.97 22.26 -1.97
N THR A 188 -23.99 21.78 -2.75
CA THR A 188 -22.64 21.45 -2.21
C THR A 188 -21.94 22.64 -1.54
N GLN A 189 -22.46 23.86 -1.68
CA GLN A 189 -21.93 25.08 -1.05
C GLN A 189 -22.42 25.29 0.40
N ASP A 190 -23.50 24.63 0.79
CA ASP A 190 -24.13 24.82 2.11
C ASP A 190 -23.97 23.61 3.06
N VAL A 191 -23.19 22.59 2.68
CA VAL A 191 -22.94 21.42 3.52
C VAL A 191 -22.13 21.86 4.73
N ASP A 192 -22.70 21.69 5.91
CA ASP A 192 -21.97 21.92 7.17
C ASP A 192 -21.02 20.78 7.46
N TYR A 193 -19.78 20.92 7.01
CA TYR A 193 -18.70 19.97 7.26
C TYR A 193 -18.21 19.95 8.71
N SER A 194 -18.83 20.71 9.60
CA SER A 194 -18.54 20.65 11.04
C SER A 194 -19.13 19.42 11.72
N ASN A 195 -20.06 18.72 11.07
CA ASN A 195 -20.61 17.46 11.54
C ASN A 195 -19.87 16.29 10.95
N VAL A 196 -19.54 15.31 11.79
CA VAL A 196 -18.92 14.06 11.34
C VAL A 196 -19.91 13.31 10.45
N THR A 197 -19.53 13.11 9.19
CA THR A 197 -20.31 12.25 8.29
C THR A 197 -19.92 10.77 8.49
N PRO A 198 -20.77 9.80 8.10
CA PRO A 198 -20.40 8.39 8.17
C PRO A 198 -19.06 8.08 7.47
N ASN A 199 -18.80 8.70 6.31
CA ASN A 199 -17.55 8.60 5.58
C ASN A 199 -16.35 9.14 6.37
N ALA A 200 -16.50 10.31 7.02
CA ALA A 200 -15.45 10.88 7.84
C ALA A 200 -15.18 10.04 9.10
N GLU A 201 -16.23 9.61 9.80
CA GLU A 201 -16.12 8.74 10.96
C GLU A 201 -15.39 7.42 10.63
N TRP A 202 -15.75 6.81 9.50
CA TRP A 202 -15.11 5.60 9.04
C TRP A 202 -13.63 5.81 8.72
N SER A 203 -13.29 6.85 7.95
CA SER A 203 -11.90 7.18 7.62
C SER A 203 -11.05 7.43 8.85
N ILE A 204 -11.56 8.20 9.82
CA ILE A 204 -10.86 8.51 11.07
C ILE A 204 -10.65 7.25 11.91
N SER A 205 -11.68 6.44 12.08
CA SER A 205 -11.63 5.24 12.92
C SER A 205 -10.71 4.15 12.35
N MET A 206 -10.69 4.02 11.03
CA MET A 206 -9.89 3.02 10.32
C MET A 206 -8.53 3.53 9.86
N CYS A 207 -8.24 4.82 10.09
CA CYS A 207 -7.03 5.47 9.59
C CYS A 207 -6.86 5.36 8.06
N TYR A 208 -7.96 5.49 7.31
CA TYR A 208 -7.94 5.52 5.85
C TYR A 208 -7.82 6.94 5.32
N LEU A 209 -6.93 7.14 4.36
CA LEU A 209 -6.89 8.38 3.59
C LEU A 209 -8.19 8.53 2.80
N ASN A 210 -8.74 9.74 2.79
CA ASN A 210 -10.02 10.01 2.14
C ASN A 210 -9.82 10.79 0.84
N ALA A 211 -10.50 10.35 -0.22
CA ALA A 211 -10.47 11.05 -1.51
C ALA A 211 -11.52 12.17 -1.60
N TYR A 212 -12.46 12.25 -0.66
CA TYR A 212 -13.50 13.26 -0.65
C TYR A 212 -13.02 14.53 0.06
N LEU A 213 -12.69 15.57 -0.70
CA LEU A 213 -12.10 16.80 -0.19
C LEU A 213 -12.88 17.44 0.99
N PRO A 214 -14.23 17.46 1.01
CA PRO A 214 -14.95 17.96 2.16
C PRO A 214 -14.64 17.20 3.46
N THR A 215 -14.46 15.88 3.39
CA THR A 215 -14.01 15.08 4.55
C THR A 215 -12.58 15.44 4.93
N VAL A 216 -11.66 15.48 3.98
CA VAL A 216 -10.25 15.82 4.22
C VAL A 216 -10.12 17.20 4.88
N ASN A 217 -10.94 18.17 4.47
CA ASN A 217 -10.93 19.52 5.00
C ASN A 217 -11.78 19.70 6.27
N SER A 218 -12.43 18.64 6.78
CA SER A 218 -13.22 18.71 8.01
C SER A 218 -12.32 18.89 9.23
N LYS A 219 -12.86 19.53 10.28
CA LYS A 219 -12.13 19.75 11.53
C LYS A 219 -11.74 18.43 12.20
N GLU A 220 -12.61 17.46 12.11
CA GLU A 220 -12.46 16.15 12.70
C GLU A 220 -11.32 15.37 12.05
N TYR A 221 -11.23 15.39 10.71
CA TYR A 221 -10.14 14.77 9.97
C TYR A 221 -8.80 15.50 10.22
N GLN A 222 -8.82 16.83 10.18
CA GLN A 222 -7.64 17.67 10.42
C GLN A 222 -7.13 17.61 11.88
N ALA A 223 -7.93 17.09 12.81
CA ALA A 223 -7.50 16.86 14.19
C ALA A 223 -6.74 15.53 14.39
N VAL A 224 -6.61 14.71 13.34
CA VAL A 224 -5.91 13.42 13.40
C VAL A 224 -4.55 13.56 12.71
N ASP A 225 -3.52 13.87 13.48
CA ASP A 225 -2.18 14.18 12.98
C ASP A 225 -1.67 13.13 11.98
N VAL A 226 -1.85 11.83 12.26
CA VAL A 226 -1.38 10.76 11.38
C VAL A 226 -2.07 10.79 10.00
N LEU A 227 -3.34 11.13 9.92
CA LEU A 227 -4.05 11.26 8.64
C LEU A 227 -3.55 12.47 7.85
N VAL A 228 -3.33 13.59 8.55
CA VAL A 228 -2.77 14.81 7.95
C VAL A 228 -1.35 14.55 7.44
N ASP A 229 -0.55 13.87 8.24
CA ASP A 229 0.85 13.56 7.90
C ASP A 229 0.97 12.59 6.72
N LEU A 230 0.04 11.64 6.58
CA LEU A 230 0.02 10.67 5.50
C LEU A 230 -0.71 11.18 4.24
N THR A 231 -1.54 12.22 4.34
CA THR A 231 -2.24 12.78 3.18
C THR A 231 -1.21 13.32 2.18
N PRO A 232 -1.23 12.84 0.91
CA PRO A 232 -0.34 13.32 -0.13
C PRO A 232 -0.46 14.84 -0.31
N SER A 233 0.61 15.49 -0.77
CA SER A 233 0.57 16.90 -1.13
C SER A 233 -0.35 17.14 -2.33
N GLU A 234 -0.77 18.38 -2.56
CA GLU A 234 -1.58 18.74 -3.74
C GLU A 234 -0.83 18.50 -5.07
N THR A 235 0.50 18.39 -5.02
CA THR A 235 1.38 18.13 -6.15
C THR A 235 1.82 16.68 -6.25
N ALA A 236 1.38 15.82 -5.32
CA ALA A 236 1.76 14.42 -5.28
C ALA A 236 1.39 13.70 -6.57
N GLN A 237 2.35 12.97 -7.10
CA GLN A 237 2.09 12.01 -8.17
C GLN A 237 1.48 10.74 -7.55
N VAL A 238 0.18 10.77 -7.39
CA VAL A 238 -0.55 9.57 -6.97
C VAL A 238 -0.68 8.67 -8.19
N GLN A 239 0.10 7.60 -8.21
CA GLN A 239 -0.12 6.53 -9.18
C GLN A 239 -1.32 5.72 -8.70
N MET A 240 -2.43 5.98 -9.32
CA MET A 240 -3.64 5.18 -9.13
C MET A 240 -3.43 3.81 -9.80
N PHE A 241 -3.98 2.77 -9.22
CA PHE A 241 -4.33 1.55 -9.96
C PHE A 241 -5.41 1.91 -10.97
N THR A 242 -5.05 2.75 -11.93
CA THR A 242 -5.95 3.20 -12.98
C THR A 242 -5.86 2.30 -14.20
N ALA A 243 -6.52 2.63 -15.22
CA ALA A 243 -6.95 1.88 -16.37
C ALA A 243 -6.12 0.65 -16.81
N PRO A 244 -4.81 0.63 -16.93
CA PRO A 244 -4.11 -0.64 -17.11
C PRO A 244 -4.32 -1.55 -15.89
N GLY A 245 -4.26 -0.99 -14.69
CA GLY A 245 -4.46 -1.72 -13.45
C GLY A 245 -5.85 -2.31 -13.30
N THR A 246 -6.92 -1.63 -13.70
CA THR A 246 -8.29 -2.19 -13.59
C THR A 246 -8.60 -3.26 -14.62
N LEU A 247 -8.03 -3.16 -15.81
CA LEU A 247 -8.23 -4.14 -16.88
C LEU A 247 -7.39 -5.41 -16.65
N PHE A 248 -6.16 -5.25 -16.19
CA PHE A 248 -5.21 -6.35 -15.98
C PHE A 248 -5.02 -6.71 -14.51
N TYR A 249 -5.64 -5.97 -13.58
CA TYR A 249 -5.39 -6.11 -12.14
C TYR A 249 -5.67 -7.52 -11.61
N SER A 250 -6.76 -8.14 -12.03
CA SER A 250 -7.13 -9.48 -11.55
C SER A 250 -6.15 -10.56 -12.01
N ASP A 251 -5.65 -10.46 -13.23
CA ASP A 251 -4.79 -11.48 -13.83
C ASP A 251 -3.31 -11.17 -13.58
N ALA A 252 -2.84 -9.98 -13.92
CA ALA A 252 -1.47 -9.56 -13.67
C ALA A 252 -1.14 -9.49 -12.17
N ALA A 253 -2.06 -9.02 -11.32
CA ALA A 253 -1.83 -8.94 -9.89
C ALA A 253 -1.82 -10.29 -9.20
N SER A 254 -2.60 -11.27 -9.64
CA SER A 254 -2.55 -12.62 -9.07
C SER A 254 -1.22 -13.32 -9.31
N CYS A 255 -0.55 -13.03 -10.43
CA CYS A 255 0.77 -13.56 -10.75
C CYS A 255 1.90 -12.85 -9.97
N GLN A 256 1.78 -11.54 -9.73
CA GLN A 256 2.84 -10.76 -9.08
C GLN A 256 3.26 -11.33 -7.72
N GLY A 257 2.28 -11.64 -6.87
CA GLY A 257 2.55 -12.18 -5.54
C GLY A 257 3.31 -13.49 -5.59
N ASP A 258 2.95 -14.38 -6.50
CA ASP A 258 3.60 -15.66 -6.68
C ASP A 258 5.04 -15.50 -7.16
N TYR A 259 5.29 -14.65 -8.15
CA TYR A 259 6.64 -14.38 -8.67
C TYR A 259 7.54 -13.69 -7.64
N VAL A 260 7.03 -12.67 -6.92
CA VAL A 260 7.81 -11.99 -5.88
C VAL A 260 8.12 -12.93 -4.71
N GLN A 261 7.16 -13.75 -4.29
CA GLN A 261 7.38 -14.73 -3.24
C GLN A 261 8.40 -15.79 -3.65
N ASP A 262 8.32 -16.30 -4.88
CA ASP A 262 9.26 -17.29 -5.40
C ASP A 262 10.67 -16.70 -5.53
N TRP A 263 10.79 -15.47 -6.02
CA TRP A 263 12.05 -14.73 -6.03
C TRP A 263 12.68 -14.63 -4.65
N VAL A 264 11.90 -14.21 -3.66
CA VAL A 264 12.41 -13.99 -2.29
C VAL A 264 12.86 -15.31 -1.66
N PHE A 265 12.11 -16.40 -1.85
CA PHE A 265 12.41 -17.66 -1.19
C PHE A 265 13.42 -18.54 -1.95
N ASN A 266 13.39 -18.51 -3.26
CA ASN A 266 14.15 -19.44 -4.12
C ASN A 266 15.17 -18.77 -5.05
N GLY A 267 15.16 -17.43 -5.15
CA GLY A 267 16.16 -16.69 -5.92
C GLY A 267 17.57 -16.82 -5.35
N PRO A 268 18.60 -16.43 -6.10
CA PRO A 268 20.00 -16.54 -5.66
C PRO A 268 20.27 -15.67 -4.43
N THR A 269 21.22 -16.09 -3.61
CA THR A 269 21.76 -15.29 -2.51
C THR A 269 22.69 -14.21 -3.08
N ASP A 270 22.69 -13.01 -2.50
CA ASP A 270 23.43 -11.84 -3.00
C ASP A 270 23.13 -11.55 -4.49
N PRO A 271 21.85 -11.38 -4.86
CA PRO A 271 21.45 -11.26 -6.24
C PRO A 271 21.95 -9.98 -6.91
N THR A 272 22.19 -10.08 -8.20
CA THR A 272 22.56 -8.99 -9.08
C THR A 272 21.36 -8.49 -9.91
N TYR A 273 21.54 -7.39 -10.62
CA TYR A 273 20.58 -6.91 -11.61
C TYR A 273 20.26 -7.99 -12.67
N ASP A 274 21.29 -8.65 -13.21
CA ASP A 274 21.11 -9.69 -14.23
C ASP A 274 20.32 -10.89 -13.71
N ASP A 275 20.50 -11.27 -12.45
CA ASP A 275 19.71 -12.33 -11.82
C ASP A 275 18.21 -11.98 -11.74
N VAL A 276 17.88 -10.71 -11.48
CA VAL A 276 16.48 -10.24 -11.50
C VAL A 276 15.92 -10.28 -12.91
N GLN A 277 16.68 -9.83 -13.92
CA GLN A 277 16.25 -9.86 -15.32
C GLN A 277 15.95 -11.28 -15.77
N ASP A 278 16.85 -12.20 -15.47
CA ASP A 278 16.70 -13.62 -15.86
C ASP A 278 15.52 -14.28 -15.14
N PHE A 279 15.32 -13.99 -13.84
CA PHE A 279 14.24 -14.58 -13.04
C PHE A 279 12.84 -14.09 -13.46
N PHE A 280 12.71 -12.80 -13.73
CA PHE A 280 11.42 -12.19 -14.07
C PHE A 280 11.09 -12.20 -15.56
N ALA A 281 11.91 -12.82 -16.41
CA ALA A 281 11.66 -12.92 -17.85
C ALA A 281 10.34 -13.64 -18.18
N ASP A 282 10.02 -14.73 -17.48
CA ASP A 282 8.76 -15.45 -17.68
C ASP A 282 7.54 -14.60 -17.25
N TYR A 283 7.67 -13.84 -16.15
CA TYR A 283 6.59 -12.95 -15.70
C TYR A 283 6.39 -11.77 -16.67
N GLN A 284 7.45 -11.21 -17.21
CA GLN A 284 7.37 -10.22 -18.28
C GLN A 284 6.60 -10.76 -19.48
N ALA A 285 6.91 -11.99 -19.91
CA ALA A 285 6.22 -12.64 -21.01
C ALA A 285 4.73 -12.89 -20.71
N ASP A 286 4.39 -13.34 -19.51
CA ASP A 286 3.00 -13.48 -19.06
C ASP A 286 2.22 -12.16 -19.14
N LEU A 287 2.84 -11.04 -18.71
CA LEU A 287 2.22 -9.72 -18.80
C LEU A 287 2.04 -9.26 -20.25
N GLU A 288 2.99 -9.56 -21.13
CA GLU A 288 2.89 -9.26 -22.57
C GLU A 288 1.76 -10.06 -23.22
N ASP A 289 1.58 -11.33 -22.83
CA ASP A 289 0.47 -12.17 -23.30
C ASP A 289 -0.89 -11.63 -22.81
N TYR A 290 -1.02 -11.19 -21.55
CA TYR A 290 -2.23 -10.54 -21.04
C TYR A 290 -2.57 -9.24 -21.81
N ILE A 291 -1.54 -8.46 -22.14
CA ILE A 291 -1.71 -7.25 -22.95
C ILE A 291 -2.19 -7.60 -24.37
N ALA A 292 -1.61 -8.63 -24.99
CA ALA A 292 -2.00 -9.08 -26.32
C ALA A 292 -3.45 -9.57 -26.36
N ASP A 293 -3.86 -10.36 -25.36
CA ASP A 293 -5.24 -10.88 -25.24
C ASP A 293 -6.28 -9.75 -25.08
N TYR A 294 -5.88 -8.60 -24.54
CA TYR A 294 -6.77 -7.43 -24.42
C TYR A 294 -7.13 -6.83 -25.77
N TYR A 295 -6.26 -6.95 -26.79
CA TYR A 295 -6.47 -6.38 -28.12
C TYR A 295 -7.12 -7.37 -29.11
N ASP A 296 -7.25 -8.65 -28.76
CA ASP A 296 -7.90 -9.70 -29.56
C ASP A 296 -9.41 -9.82 -29.25
#